data_cc5b0cfeed014d84e8b51f1404143373
#
_entry.id   cc5b0cfeed014d84e8b51f1404143373
#
_cell.length_a   1.000
_cell.length_b   1.000
_cell.length_c   1.000
_cell.angle_alpha   90.00
_cell.angle_beta   90.00
_cell.angle_gamma   90.00
#
_symmetry.space_group_name_H-M   'P 1'
#
loop_
_entity.id
_entity.type
_entity.pdbx_description
1 polymer ?
#
loop_
_entity_poly.entity_id
_entity_poly.type
_entity_poly.pdbx_seq_one_letter_code
_entity_poly.pdbx_strand_id
1 'polypeptide(L)'
;MVSRKKRLWVFLTRKKWWTGLACLLLAAAMFYVVNFPAAVGASASARQLPIYCVQRDQKLVSISFDAAWGNEDTQQLIDILGQYGVTATFFVVGDWADKYPESVKALHDAGHEVMNHSNTHAHYPQLSAEEIITDLNACNDKIEAITGVRPTLVRLPYGDYDDKSISAVRSIGMEPIQWDVDSLDWKELSAQEITSRVTSKVQPGSIVLFHNAALHTPEALPTILETLIQDGYTFVPISQMILTGSDTLDHPGRQCPA
;
A
#
# COMPACT_ATOMS: atom_id res chain seq x y z
N MET A 1 36.92 -16.50 69.78
CA MET A 1 35.77 -15.55 69.49
C MET A 1 36.24 -14.51 68.52
N VAL A 2 35.90 -14.58 67.22
CA VAL A 2 36.24 -13.61 66.23
C VAL A 2 35.33 -12.39 66.44
N SER A 3 35.92 -11.21 66.72
CA SER A 3 35.23 -9.98 67.10
C SER A 3 34.13 -9.61 66.07
N ARG A 4 32.95 -9.23 66.54
CA ARG A 4 31.78 -8.75 65.75
C ARG A 4 32.16 -7.66 64.72
N LYS A 5 33.18 -6.85 65.02
CA LYS A 5 33.75 -5.84 64.14
C LYS A 5 34.42 -6.40 62.88
N LYS A 6 35.11 -7.54 62.94
CA LYS A 6 35.72 -8.19 61.76
C LYS A 6 34.67 -8.72 60.78
N ARG A 7 33.54 -9.26 61.27
CA ARG A 7 32.44 -9.77 60.42
C ARG A 7 31.73 -8.60 59.68
N LEU A 8 31.55 -7.48 60.35
CA LEU A 8 30.93 -6.29 59.75
C LEU A 8 31.80 -5.70 58.66
N TRP A 9 33.12 -5.65 58.88
CA TRP A 9 34.08 -5.12 57.89
C TRP A 9 34.17 -5.97 56.64
N VAL A 10 34.16 -7.27 56.75
CA VAL A 10 34.13 -8.22 55.60
C VAL A 10 32.81 -8.11 54.86
N PHE A 11 31.69 -7.86 55.53
CA PHE A 11 30.39 -7.71 54.86
C PHE A 11 30.30 -6.39 54.08
N LEU A 12 30.82 -5.29 54.65
CA LEU A 12 30.86 -3.99 53.98
C LEU A 12 31.84 -3.92 52.81
N THR A 13 32.97 -4.62 52.87
CA THR A 13 33.91 -4.75 51.74
C THR A 13 33.33 -5.59 50.64
N ARG A 14 32.67 -6.72 50.90
CA ARG A 14 31.97 -7.53 49.93
C ARG A 14 30.90 -6.72 49.17
N LYS A 15 30.10 -5.92 49.91
CA LYS A 15 29.05 -5.10 49.29
C LYS A 15 29.63 -4.04 48.32
N LYS A 16 30.77 -3.43 48.68
CA LYS A 16 31.50 -2.49 47.82
C LYS A 16 32.07 -3.15 46.54
N TRP A 17 32.51 -4.40 46.66
CA TRP A 17 32.98 -5.15 45.49
C TRP A 17 31.85 -5.48 44.50
N TRP A 18 30.67 -5.86 45.01
CA TRP A 18 29.51 -6.12 44.16
C TRP A 18 28.98 -4.84 43.48
N THR A 19 28.98 -3.71 44.17
CA THR A 19 28.60 -2.42 43.54
C THR A 19 29.62 -1.97 42.49
N GLY A 20 30.93 -2.17 42.75
CA GLY A 20 31.98 -1.91 41.77
C GLY A 20 31.82 -2.75 40.49
N LEU A 21 31.53 -4.05 40.65
CA LEU A 21 31.31 -4.98 39.52
C LEU A 21 30.06 -4.60 38.74
N ALA A 22 28.98 -4.22 39.39
CA ALA A 22 27.75 -3.77 38.75
C ALA A 22 27.98 -2.46 37.90
N CYS A 23 28.72 -1.50 38.46
CA CYS A 23 29.09 -0.28 37.74
C CYS A 23 29.97 -0.56 36.51
N LEU A 24 30.91 -1.51 36.60
CA LEU A 24 31.78 -1.93 35.51
C LEU A 24 30.97 -2.60 34.37
N LEU A 25 30.03 -3.47 34.71
CA LEU A 25 29.13 -4.11 33.75
C LEU A 25 28.23 -3.10 33.05
N LEU A 26 27.69 -2.14 33.77
CA LEU A 26 26.90 -1.05 33.19
C LEU A 26 27.73 -0.17 32.25
N ALA A 27 28.96 0.17 32.65
CA ALA A 27 29.87 0.94 31.80
C ALA A 27 30.26 0.17 30.53
N ALA A 28 30.51 -1.13 30.64
CA ALA A 28 30.78 -2.00 29.49
C ALA A 28 29.57 -2.12 28.55
N ALA A 29 28.36 -2.23 29.11
CA ALA A 29 27.14 -2.28 28.32
C ALA A 29 26.89 -0.95 27.58
N MET A 30 27.06 0.20 28.27
CA MET A 30 26.98 1.52 27.64
C MET A 30 28.05 1.69 26.54
N PHE A 31 29.30 1.29 26.80
CA PHE A 31 30.36 1.34 25.81
C PHE A 31 30.01 0.51 24.58
N TYR A 32 29.44 -0.70 24.76
CA TYR A 32 29.01 -1.56 23.66
C TYR A 32 27.88 -0.92 22.85
N VAL A 33 26.87 -0.38 23.50
CA VAL A 33 25.74 0.30 22.82
C VAL A 33 26.18 1.53 22.01
N VAL A 34 27.13 2.32 22.56
CA VAL A 34 27.63 3.56 21.90
C VAL A 34 28.58 3.25 20.74
N ASN A 35 29.45 2.25 20.88
CA ASN A 35 30.47 1.97 19.88
C ASN A 35 30.08 0.93 18.83
N PHE A 36 29.01 0.17 19.08
CA PHE A 36 28.48 -0.84 18.15
C PHE A 36 26.98 -0.65 17.92
N PRO A 37 26.53 0.54 17.43
CA PRO A 37 25.11 0.82 17.22
C PRO A 37 24.48 -0.18 16.21
N ALA A 38 25.22 -0.69 15.25
CA ALA A 38 24.76 -1.69 14.30
C ALA A 38 24.38 -3.04 14.95
N ALA A 39 25.02 -3.40 16.09
CA ALA A 39 24.72 -4.63 16.81
C ALA A 39 23.44 -4.51 17.66
N VAL A 40 23.04 -3.28 18.02
CA VAL A 40 21.83 -3.00 18.82
C VAL A 40 20.64 -2.68 17.90
N GLY A 41 20.89 -2.16 16.70
CA GLY A 41 19.88 -1.80 15.70
C GLY A 41 19.40 -2.96 14.80
N ALA A 42 20.04 -4.12 14.86
CA ALA A 42 19.79 -5.24 13.93
C ALA A 42 18.50 -6.05 14.21
N SER A 43 17.62 -5.58 15.07
CA SER A 43 16.36 -6.29 15.39
C SER A 43 15.10 -5.48 15.14
N ALA A 44 15.18 -4.29 14.54
CA ALA A 44 14.00 -3.64 14.01
C ALA A 44 13.78 -4.21 12.59
N SER A 45 12.88 -5.15 12.44
CA SER A 45 12.36 -5.53 11.13
C SER A 45 11.94 -4.25 10.40
N ALA A 46 12.49 -4.00 9.21
CA ALA A 46 12.06 -2.87 8.41
C ALA A 46 10.54 -3.00 8.19
N ARG A 47 9.80 -1.89 8.42
CA ARG A 47 8.35 -1.87 8.21
C ARG A 47 8.03 -2.34 6.80
N GLN A 48 7.09 -3.27 6.68
CA GLN A 48 6.63 -3.71 5.37
C GLN A 48 5.72 -2.64 4.75
N LEU A 49 6.00 -2.29 3.51
CA LEU A 49 5.26 -1.26 2.79
C LEU A 49 4.59 -1.85 1.55
N PRO A 50 3.40 -1.35 1.16
CA PRO A 50 2.85 -1.55 -0.18
C PRO A 50 3.57 -0.65 -1.19
N ILE A 51 3.34 -0.87 -2.48
CA ILE A 51 3.86 -0.03 -3.55
C ILE A 51 2.98 1.22 -3.69
N TYR A 52 3.56 2.42 -3.52
CA TYR A 52 2.87 3.70 -3.71
C TYR A 52 3.09 4.30 -5.10
N CYS A 53 4.28 4.12 -5.63
CA CYS A 53 4.69 4.52 -6.98
C CYS A 53 5.91 3.72 -7.40
N VAL A 54 6.34 3.86 -8.63
CA VAL A 54 7.46 3.11 -9.20
C VAL A 54 8.51 4.06 -9.75
N GLN A 55 9.79 3.78 -9.52
CA GLN A 55 10.86 4.53 -10.17
C GLN A 55 10.88 4.23 -11.67
N ARG A 56 10.58 5.23 -12.48
CA ARG A 56 10.58 5.14 -13.95
C ARG A 56 11.28 6.35 -14.55
N ASP A 57 12.14 6.12 -15.55
CA ASP A 57 12.74 7.18 -16.35
C ASP A 57 11.78 7.68 -17.44
N GLN A 58 10.92 6.81 -17.90
CA GLN A 58 9.88 7.11 -18.88
C GLN A 58 8.68 7.75 -18.18
N LYS A 59 8.01 8.69 -18.83
CA LYS A 59 6.77 9.32 -18.34
C LYS A 59 5.60 8.32 -18.42
N LEU A 60 5.65 7.29 -17.57
CA LEU A 60 4.55 6.35 -17.36
C LEU A 60 3.70 6.82 -16.19
N VAL A 61 2.39 6.61 -16.26
CA VAL A 61 1.43 6.88 -15.19
C VAL A 61 0.35 5.81 -15.20
N SER A 62 -0.14 5.42 -14.02
CA SER A 62 -1.30 4.54 -13.87
C SER A 62 -2.46 5.29 -13.27
N ILE A 63 -3.64 5.19 -13.90
CA ILE A 63 -4.92 5.65 -13.35
C ILE A 63 -5.61 4.46 -12.72
N SER A 64 -6.09 4.62 -11.49
CA SER A 64 -6.78 3.56 -10.78
C SER A 64 -8.02 4.07 -10.07
N PHE A 65 -9.02 3.18 -9.94
CA PHE A 65 -10.29 3.45 -9.30
C PHE A 65 -10.55 2.40 -8.22
N ASP A 66 -10.99 2.87 -7.03
CA ASP A 66 -11.54 1.99 -6.01
C ASP A 66 -13.06 1.93 -6.19
N ALA A 67 -13.61 0.72 -6.44
CA ALA A 67 -15.01 0.48 -6.71
C ALA A 67 -15.68 -0.24 -5.53
N ALA A 68 -16.39 0.54 -4.72
CA ALA A 68 -17.02 0.07 -3.49
C ALA A 68 -18.51 0.52 -3.36
N TRP A 69 -18.88 1.61 -4.03
CA TRP A 69 -20.25 2.16 -3.95
C TRP A 69 -20.95 2.05 -5.30
N GLY A 70 -22.08 2.57 -5.52
CA GLY A 70 -22.82 2.69 -6.78
C GLY A 70 -22.19 2.11 -8.05
N ASN A 71 -22.86 2.15 -9.16
CA ASN A 71 -22.31 1.76 -10.46
C ASN A 71 -22.82 2.67 -11.60
N GLU A 72 -23.42 3.79 -11.23
CA GLU A 72 -24.13 4.67 -12.14
C GLU A 72 -23.20 5.30 -13.19
N ASP A 73 -21.93 5.49 -12.84
CA ASP A 73 -20.91 6.09 -13.69
C ASP A 73 -20.01 5.07 -14.42
N THR A 74 -20.15 3.78 -14.15
CA THR A 74 -19.24 2.72 -14.67
C THR A 74 -19.13 2.79 -16.20
N GLN A 75 -20.25 2.85 -16.91
CA GLN A 75 -20.23 2.93 -18.38
C GLN A 75 -19.61 4.26 -18.85
N GLN A 76 -19.90 5.37 -18.18
CA GLN A 76 -19.33 6.67 -18.51
C GLN A 76 -17.80 6.69 -18.33
N LEU A 77 -17.28 6.08 -17.28
CA LEU A 77 -15.83 5.95 -17.07
C LEU A 77 -15.19 5.09 -18.17
N ILE A 78 -15.80 3.96 -18.54
CA ILE A 78 -15.35 3.11 -19.66
C ILE A 78 -15.30 3.92 -20.97
N ASP A 79 -16.37 4.66 -21.27
CA ASP A 79 -16.47 5.43 -22.50
C ASP A 79 -15.41 6.53 -22.56
N ILE A 80 -15.18 7.26 -21.45
CA ILE A 80 -14.16 8.30 -21.35
C ILE A 80 -12.77 7.69 -21.55
N LEU A 81 -12.42 6.67 -20.78
CA LEU A 81 -11.11 6.01 -20.89
C LEU A 81 -10.87 5.47 -22.30
N GLY A 82 -11.90 4.86 -22.90
CA GLY A 82 -11.87 4.35 -24.28
C GLY A 82 -11.63 5.43 -25.33
N GLN A 83 -12.22 6.65 -25.18
CA GLN A 83 -12.00 7.79 -26.08
C GLN A 83 -10.54 8.22 -26.15
N TYR A 84 -9.81 8.09 -25.03
CA TYR A 84 -8.38 8.44 -24.95
C TYR A 84 -7.45 7.23 -25.13
N GLY A 85 -8.00 6.02 -25.36
CA GLY A 85 -7.22 4.79 -25.49
C GLY A 85 -6.47 4.41 -24.20
N VAL A 86 -7.02 4.75 -23.04
CA VAL A 86 -6.40 4.55 -21.72
C VAL A 86 -6.94 3.28 -21.07
N THR A 87 -6.05 2.37 -20.68
CA THR A 87 -6.35 1.25 -19.82
C THR A 87 -6.07 1.64 -18.36
N ALA A 88 -7.07 1.48 -17.50
CA ALA A 88 -6.98 1.75 -16.06
C ALA A 88 -7.03 0.44 -15.24
N THR A 89 -6.70 0.55 -13.94
CA THR A 89 -6.84 -0.55 -12.97
C THR A 89 -7.99 -0.24 -12.01
N PHE A 90 -8.97 -1.14 -11.92
CA PHE A 90 -10.10 -1.03 -10.99
C PHE A 90 -9.91 -2.03 -9.86
N PHE A 91 -9.81 -1.52 -8.64
CA PHE A 91 -9.80 -2.32 -7.42
C PHE A 91 -11.24 -2.46 -6.92
N VAL A 92 -11.77 -3.68 -6.99
CA VAL A 92 -13.20 -3.94 -6.81
C VAL A 92 -13.43 -4.65 -5.49
N VAL A 93 -14.39 -4.17 -4.70
CA VAL A 93 -14.87 -4.85 -3.48
C VAL A 93 -15.72 -6.06 -3.88
N GLY A 94 -15.51 -7.21 -3.22
CA GLY A 94 -16.24 -8.45 -3.53
C GLY A 94 -17.75 -8.32 -3.37
N ASP A 95 -18.24 -7.58 -2.36
CA ASP A 95 -19.66 -7.30 -2.19
C ASP A 95 -20.23 -6.40 -3.31
N TRP A 96 -19.40 -5.51 -3.87
CA TRP A 96 -19.76 -4.73 -5.05
C TRP A 96 -19.80 -5.61 -6.31
N ALA A 97 -18.87 -6.56 -6.43
CA ALA A 97 -18.85 -7.52 -7.55
C ALA A 97 -20.08 -8.43 -7.53
N ASP A 98 -20.54 -8.88 -6.36
CA ASP A 98 -21.78 -9.63 -6.23
C ASP A 98 -23.03 -8.82 -6.61
N LYS A 99 -23.01 -7.54 -6.28
CA LYS A 99 -24.15 -6.65 -6.53
C LYS A 99 -24.23 -6.19 -7.98
N TYR A 100 -23.07 -6.02 -8.65
CA TYR A 100 -22.96 -5.46 -9.99
C TYR A 100 -22.04 -6.30 -10.90
N PRO A 101 -22.30 -7.61 -11.08
CA PRO A 101 -21.41 -8.49 -11.86
C PRO A 101 -21.29 -8.06 -13.33
N GLU A 102 -22.34 -7.46 -13.90
CA GLU A 102 -22.31 -6.89 -15.25
C GLU A 102 -21.35 -5.69 -15.37
N SER A 103 -21.23 -4.87 -14.33
CA SER A 103 -20.29 -3.75 -14.31
C SER A 103 -18.83 -4.27 -14.24
N VAL A 104 -18.56 -5.29 -13.42
CA VAL A 104 -17.25 -5.96 -13.37
C VAL A 104 -16.89 -6.54 -14.75
N LYS A 105 -17.86 -7.22 -15.37
CA LYS A 105 -17.66 -7.78 -16.70
C LYS A 105 -17.43 -6.71 -17.76
N ALA A 106 -18.17 -5.60 -17.72
CA ALA A 106 -18.01 -4.49 -18.67
C ALA A 106 -16.63 -3.84 -18.56
N LEU A 107 -16.11 -3.63 -17.35
CA LEU A 107 -14.77 -3.12 -17.12
C LEU A 107 -13.71 -4.08 -17.72
N HIS A 108 -13.84 -5.36 -17.46
CA HIS A 108 -12.92 -6.37 -18.00
C HIS A 108 -13.00 -6.47 -19.54
N ASP A 109 -14.21 -6.52 -20.11
CA ASP A 109 -14.42 -6.64 -21.57
C ASP A 109 -13.89 -5.38 -22.32
N ALA A 110 -13.87 -4.22 -21.65
CA ALA A 110 -13.27 -2.98 -22.17
C ALA A 110 -11.73 -2.98 -22.09
N GLY A 111 -11.13 -4.03 -21.54
CA GLY A 111 -9.67 -4.19 -21.44
C GLY A 111 -9.04 -3.58 -20.19
N HIS A 112 -9.84 -3.09 -19.23
CA HIS A 112 -9.31 -2.62 -17.96
C HIS A 112 -8.90 -3.79 -17.04
N GLU A 113 -7.92 -3.55 -16.16
CA GLU A 113 -7.59 -4.49 -15.12
C GLU A 113 -8.64 -4.43 -14.00
N VAL A 114 -9.15 -5.60 -13.60
CA VAL A 114 -10.04 -5.74 -12.44
C VAL A 114 -9.27 -6.47 -11.34
N MET A 115 -8.98 -5.78 -10.25
CA MET A 115 -8.16 -6.23 -9.15
C MET A 115 -8.94 -6.18 -7.82
N ASN A 116 -8.34 -6.69 -6.75
CA ASN A 116 -8.99 -6.91 -5.45
C ASN A 116 -8.97 -5.67 -4.57
N HIS A 117 -10.12 -5.32 -3.96
CA HIS A 117 -10.25 -4.28 -2.93
C HIS A 117 -10.88 -4.83 -1.64
N SER A 118 -10.47 -6.03 -1.19
CA SER A 118 -11.11 -6.83 -0.15
C SER A 118 -12.51 -7.37 -0.53
N ASN A 119 -13.03 -8.31 0.25
CA ASN A 119 -14.40 -8.79 0.02
C ASN A 119 -15.45 -7.87 0.62
N THR A 120 -15.20 -7.33 1.82
CA THR A 120 -16.19 -6.62 2.65
C THR A 120 -15.80 -5.18 2.98
N HIS A 121 -14.73 -4.65 2.40
CA HIS A 121 -14.16 -3.33 2.69
C HIS A 121 -13.80 -3.13 4.17
N ALA A 122 -13.26 -4.18 4.82
CA ALA A 122 -12.89 -4.17 6.23
C ALA A 122 -11.54 -3.49 6.50
N HIS A 123 -11.36 -2.97 7.73
CA HIS A 123 -10.07 -2.49 8.22
C HIS A 123 -9.14 -3.67 8.56
N TYR A 124 -8.21 -4.01 7.68
CA TYR A 124 -7.34 -5.18 7.82
C TYR A 124 -6.46 -5.20 9.08
N PRO A 125 -5.94 -4.08 9.61
CA PRO A 125 -5.23 -4.10 10.89
C PRO A 125 -6.05 -4.64 12.08
N GLN A 126 -7.39 -4.64 11.97
CA GLN A 126 -8.29 -5.15 13.01
C GLN A 126 -8.56 -6.66 12.89
N LEU A 127 -8.17 -7.29 11.78
CA LEU A 127 -8.38 -8.71 11.48
C LEU A 127 -7.12 -9.53 11.79
N SER A 128 -7.30 -10.84 12.04
CA SER A 128 -6.20 -11.80 12.04
C SER A 128 -5.67 -12.04 10.62
N ALA A 129 -4.49 -12.63 10.48
CA ALA A 129 -3.93 -12.96 9.17
C ALA A 129 -4.81 -13.96 8.39
N GLU A 130 -5.41 -14.93 9.09
CA GLU A 130 -6.33 -15.92 8.51
C GLU A 130 -7.62 -15.29 8.00
N GLU A 131 -8.18 -14.32 8.75
CA GLU A 131 -9.36 -13.57 8.32
C GLU A 131 -9.06 -12.73 7.07
N ILE A 132 -7.91 -12.06 7.02
CA ILE A 132 -7.46 -11.30 5.83
C ILE A 132 -7.34 -12.22 4.62
N ILE A 133 -6.66 -13.37 4.75
CA ILE A 133 -6.50 -14.32 3.66
C ILE A 133 -7.85 -14.86 3.17
N THR A 134 -8.76 -15.13 4.10
CA THR A 134 -10.12 -15.60 3.77
C THR A 134 -10.90 -14.54 3.01
N ASP A 135 -10.87 -13.29 3.46
CA ASP A 135 -11.54 -12.16 2.81
C ASP A 135 -10.97 -11.90 1.40
N LEU A 136 -9.63 -11.89 1.25
CA LEU A 136 -8.97 -11.73 -0.04
C LEU A 136 -9.34 -12.83 -1.04
N ASN A 137 -9.31 -14.10 -0.60
CA ASN A 137 -9.65 -15.21 -1.48
C ASN A 137 -11.11 -15.18 -1.90
N ALA A 138 -12.03 -14.82 -1.00
CA ALA A 138 -13.45 -14.67 -1.32
C ALA A 138 -13.67 -13.60 -2.41
N CYS A 139 -12.98 -12.46 -2.33
CA CYS A 139 -13.04 -11.44 -3.38
C CYS A 139 -12.42 -11.92 -4.70
N ASN A 140 -11.24 -12.56 -4.63
CA ASN A 140 -10.58 -13.12 -5.81
C ASN A 140 -11.48 -14.13 -6.53
N ASP A 141 -12.13 -15.04 -5.81
CA ASP A 141 -13.01 -16.07 -6.38
C ASP A 141 -14.21 -15.45 -7.11
N LYS A 142 -14.80 -14.36 -6.56
CA LYS A 142 -15.90 -13.63 -7.19
C LYS A 142 -15.45 -12.94 -8.48
N ILE A 143 -14.34 -12.23 -8.46
CA ILE A 143 -13.81 -11.53 -9.65
C ILE A 143 -13.43 -12.56 -10.72
N GLU A 144 -12.74 -13.63 -10.36
CA GLU A 144 -12.34 -14.70 -11.28
C GLU A 144 -13.54 -15.40 -11.91
N ALA A 145 -14.61 -15.64 -11.15
CA ALA A 145 -15.84 -16.23 -11.66
C ALA A 145 -16.52 -15.37 -12.74
N ILE A 146 -16.38 -14.02 -12.67
CA ILE A 146 -16.97 -13.10 -13.64
C ILE A 146 -16.05 -12.87 -14.85
N THR A 147 -14.75 -12.69 -14.60
CA THR A 147 -13.78 -12.25 -15.62
C THR A 147 -12.97 -13.38 -16.23
N GLY A 148 -12.89 -14.53 -15.55
CA GLY A 148 -11.96 -15.62 -15.89
C GLY A 148 -10.49 -15.34 -15.50
N VAL A 149 -10.21 -14.20 -14.85
CA VAL A 149 -8.85 -13.79 -14.46
C VAL A 149 -8.79 -13.59 -12.94
N ARG A 150 -7.87 -14.31 -12.29
CA ARG A 150 -7.65 -14.15 -10.85
C ARG A 150 -6.83 -12.91 -10.57
N PRO A 151 -7.28 -12.02 -9.67
CA PRO A 151 -6.50 -10.85 -9.27
C PRO A 151 -5.15 -11.19 -8.65
N THR A 152 -4.13 -10.43 -9.02
CA THR A 152 -2.77 -10.55 -8.46
C THR A 152 -2.35 -9.32 -7.64
N LEU A 153 -3.11 -8.24 -7.75
CA LEU A 153 -2.90 -7.00 -7.01
C LEU A 153 -4.07 -6.77 -6.06
N VAL A 154 -3.77 -6.12 -4.94
CA VAL A 154 -4.80 -5.70 -3.99
C VAL A 154 -4.53 -4.28 -3.49
N ARG A 155 -5.57 -3.48 -3.38
CA ARG A 155 -5.54 -2.23 -2.61
C ARG A 155 -6.29 -2.45 -1.30
N LEU A 156 -5.60 -2.18 -0.18
CA LEU A 156 -6.21 -2.37 1.13
C LEU A 156 -7.20 -1.23 1.40
N PRO A 157 -8.41 -1.53 1.92
CA PRO A 157 -9.42 -0.52 2.22
C PRO A 157 -8.90 0.62 3.08
N TYR A 158 -9.37 1.83 2.82
CA TYR A 158 -9.00 3.08 3.52
C TYR A 158 -7.50 3.45 3.43
N GLY A 159 -6.68 2.73 2.68
CA GLY A 159 -5.23 2.85 2.73
C GLY A 159 -4.62 2.38 4.06
N ASP A 160 -5.38 1.63 4.87
CA ASP A 160 -5.02 1.22 6.22
C ASP A 160 -4.33 -0.15 6.20
N TYR A 161 -3.12 -0.24 6.79
CA TYR A 161 -2.34 -1.47 6.82
C TYR A 161 -1.32 -1.48 7.97
N ASP A 162 -0.92 -2.67 8.36
CA ASP A 162 0.21 -2.99 9.23
C ASP A 162 1.07 -4.11 8.62
N ASP A 163 2.19 -4.45 9.25
CA ASP A 163 3.09 -5.49 8.76
C ASP A 163 2.41 -6.86 8.65
N LYS A 164 1.45 -7.15 9.52
CA LYS A 164 0.63 -8.37 9.48
C LYS A 164 -0.21 -8.41 8.21
N SER A 165 -0.90 -7.30 7.89
CA SER A 165 -1.74 -7.20 6.69
C SER A 165 -0.93 -7.38 5.41
N ILE A 166 0.22 -6.70 5.32
CA ILE A 166 1.12 -6.82 4.15
C ILE A 166 1.66 -8.25 4.03
N SER A 167 2.08 -8.86 5.15
CA SER A 167 2.56 -10.25 5.16
C SER A 167 1.47 -11.24 4.71
N ALA A 168 0.23 -11.06 5.18
CA ALA A 168 -0.91 -11.90 4.79
C ALA A 168 -1.17 -11.80 3.29
N VAL A 169 -1.21 -10.59 2.73
CA VAL A 169 -1.37 -10.35 1.29
C VAL A 169 -0.29 -11.09 0.48
N ARG A 170 0.98 -10.87 0.82
CA ARG A 170 2.10 -11.48 0.10
C ARG A 170 2.18 -12.99 0.25
N SER A 171 1.71 -13.55 1.37
CA SER A 171 1.71 -15.00 1.63
C SER A 171 0.85 -15.80 0.64
N ILE A 172 -0.13 -15.14 -0.02
CA ILE A 172 -0.98 -15.74 -1.05
C ILE A 172 -0.60 -15.29 -2.47
N GLY A 173 0.59 -14.70 -2.64
CA GLY A 173 1.13 -14.32 -3.94
C GLY A 173 0.54 -13.05 -4.53
N MET A 174 -0.11 -12.21 -3.74
CA MET A 174 -0.63 -10.91 -4.17
C MET A 174 0.33 -9.78 -3.79
N GLU A 175 0.34 -8.69 -4.58
CA GLU A 175 1.12 -7.49 -4.25
C GLU A 175 0.20 -6.35 -3.78
N PRO A 176 0.47 -5.77 -2.59
CA PRO A 176 -0.30 -4.65 -2.08
C PRO A 176 0.10 -3.34 -2.76
N ILE A 177 -0.90 -2.63 -3.29
CA ILE A 177 -0.77 -1.38 -4.03
C ILE A 177 -1.46 -0.24 -3.28
N GLN A 178 -0.79 0.90 -3.19
CA GLN A 178 -1.33 2.17 -2.72
C GLN A 178 -1.31 3.20 -3.86
N TRP A 179 -1.13 4.48 -3.56
CA TRP A 179 -1.05 5.60 -4.49
C TRP A 179 -0.14 6.70 -3.94
N ASP A 180 0.49 7.44 -4.80
CA ASP A 180 1.23 8.66 -4.46
C ASP A 180 0.45 9.93 -4.85
N VAL A 181 -0.53 9.82 -5.74
CA VAL A 181 -1.41 10.93 -6.14
C VAL A 181 -2.86 10.61 -5.79
N ASP A 182 -3.38 11.27 -4.77
CA ASP A 182 -4.77 11.18 -4.33
C ASP A 182 -5.58 12.32 -4.94
N SER A 183 -6.58 11.99 -5.72
CA SER A 183 -7.50 12.95 -6.35
C SER A 183 -8.38 13.68 -5.32
N LEU A 184 -8.68 13.04 -4.19
CA LEU A 184 -9.67 13.44 -3.20
C LEU A 184 -11.09 13.66 -3.79
N ASP A 185 -11.40 12.96 -4.87
CA ASP A 185 -12.69 13.05 -5.57
C ASP A 185 -13.89 12.67 -4.67
N TRP A 186 -13.68 11.75 -3.72
CA TRP A 186 -14.67 11.36 -2.71
C TRP A 186 -15.08 12.50 -1.75
N LYS A 187 -14.35 13.63 -1.74
CA LYS A 187 -14.64 14.83 -0.95
C LYS A 187 -15.54 15.83 -1.68
N GLU A 188 -16.15 15.42 -2.78
CA GLU A 188 -17.01 16.28 -3.61
C GLU A 188 -16.31 17.57 -4.07
N LEU A 189 -14.99 17.52 -4.28
CA LEU A 189 -14.26 18.61 -4.90
C LEU A 189 -14.79 18.84 -6.32
N SER A 190 -14.77 20.10 -6.79
CA SER A 190 -15.12 20.41 -8.18
C SER A 190 -14.18 19.73 -9.17
N ALA A 191 -14.64 19.50 -10.39
CA ALA A 191 -13.85 18.92 -11.46
C ALA A 191 -12.53 19.69 -11.69
N GLN A 192 -12.55 21.01 -11.56
CA GLN A 192 -11.35 21.85 -11.69
C GLN A 192 -10.35 21.61 -10.55
N GLU A 193 -10.81 21.47 -9.31
CA GLU A 193 -9.94 21.18 -8.15
C GLU A 193 -9.33 19.78 -8.26
N ILE A 194 -10.12 18.77 -8.65
CA ILE A 194 -9.64 17.40 -8.92
C ILE A 194 -8.56 17.45 -10.02
N THR A 195 -8.84 18.10 -11.15
CA THR A 195 -7.91 18.24 -12.27
C THR A 195 -6.60 18.89 -11.83
N SER A 196 -6.67 20.05 -11.19
CA SER A 196 -5.48 20.77 -10.72
C SER A 196 -4.67 19.94 -9.75
N ARG A 197 -5.34 19.25 -8.83
CA ARG A 197 -4.71 18.41 -7.82
C ARG A 197 -3.94 17.24 -8.44
N VAL A 198 -4.51 16.55 -9.41
CA VAL A 198 -3.87 15.42 -10.07
C VAL A 198 -2.73 15.89 -10.97
N THR A 199 -3.01 16.80 -11.91
CA THR A 199 -2.02 17.21 -12.91
C THR A 199 -0.80 17.91 -12.32
N SER A 200 -0.94 18.59 -11.17
CA SER A 200 0.19 19.25 -10.50
C SER A 200 1.10 18.31 -9.72
N LYS A 201 0.70 17.05 -9.48
CA LYS A 201 1.43 16.11 -8.62
C LYS A 201 1.99 14.91 -9.36
N VAL A 202 1.41 14.55 -10.49
CA VAL A 202 1.85 13.39 -11.27
C VAL A 202 3.32 13.52 -11.66
N GLN A 203 4.07 12.44 -11.41
CA GLN A 203 5.47 12.26 -11.78
C GLN A 203 5.63 10.93 -12.53
N PRO A 204 6.74 10.70 -13.26
CA PRO A 204 7.00 9.40 -13.86
C PRO A 204 6.91 8.27 -12.83
N GLY A 205 6.05 7.28 -13.12
CA GLY A 205 5.78 6.15 -12.24
C GLY A 205 4.70 6.37 -11.18
N SER A 206 3.98 7.50 -11.21
CA SER A 206 2.87 7.77 -10.30
C SER A 206 1.71 6.80 -10.50
N ILE A 207 1.05 6.45 -9.38
CA ILE A 207 -0.22 5.74 -9.31
C ILE A 207 -1.26 6.71 -8.76
N VAL A 208 -2.27 7.03 -9.57
CA VAL A 208 -3.33 7.99 -9.23
C VAL A 208 -4.55 7.27 -8.72
N LEU A 209 -5.08 7.70 -7.57
CA LEU A 209 -6.33 7.19 -6.98
C LEU A 209 -7.51 8.06 -7.38
N PHE A 210 -8.55 7.39 -7.87
CA PHE A 210 -9.93 7.85 -8.00
C PHE A 210 -10.89 6.83 -7.39
N HIS A 211 -12.18 7.18 -7.33
CA HIS A 211 -13.25 6.30 -6.89
C HIS A 211 -14.37 6.26 -7.94
N ASN A 212 -15.07 5.13 -8.01
CA ASN A 212 -16.33 5.07 -8.75
C ASN A 212 -17.43 5.81 -7.99
N ALA A 213 -18.48 6.21 -8.69
CA ALA A 213 -19.61 6.97 -8.15
C ALA A 213 -19.21 8.28 -7.43
N ALA A 214 -18.01 8.80 -7.67
CA ALA A 214 -17.59 10.12 -7.22
C ALA A 214 -18.14 11.19 -8.16
N LEU A 215 -18.87 12.15 -7.60
CA LEU A 215 -19.77 13.08 -8.31
C LEU A 215 -19.13 13.80 -9.51
N HIS A 216 -17.88 14.25 -9.37
CA HIS A 216 -17.21 15.08 -10.36
C HIS A 216 -16.03 14.38 -11.07
N THR A 217 -15.77 13.10 -10.79
CA THR A 217 -14.70 12.36 -11.44
C THR A 217 -14.92 12.21 -12.94
N PRO A 218 -16.11 11.84 -13.45
CA PRO A 218 -16.35 11.77 -14.89
C PRO A 218 -16.18 13.11 -15.61
N GLU A 219 -16.47 14.24 -14.94
CA GLU A 219 -16.28 15.59 -15.49
C GLU A 219 -14.81 16.02 -15.54
N ALA A 220 -14.03 15.65 -14.51
CA ALA A 220 -12.61 15.98 -14.39
C ALA A 220 -11.72 15.16 -15.32
N LEU A 221 -12.06 13.88 -15.51
CA LEU A 221 -11.20 12.88 -16.14
C LEU A 221 -10.76 13.26 -17.56
N PRO A 222 -11.61 13.75 -18.48
CA PRO A 222 -11.18 14.17 -19.82
C PRO A 222 -10.03 15.18 -19.79
N THR A 223 -10.16 16.25 -19.01
CA THR A 223 -9.13 17.28 -18.91
C THR A 223 -7.83 16.77 -18.31
N ILE A 224 -7.91 15.85 -17.31
CA ILE A 224 -6.74 15.21 -16.73
C ILE A 224 -6.01 14.37 -17.77
N LEU A 225 -6.73 13.53 -18.50
CA LEU A 225 -6.15 12.66 -19.53
C LEU A 225 -5.49 13.49 -20.64
N GLU A 226 -6.19 14.51 -21.18
CA GLU A 226 -5.65 15.41 -22.19
C GLU A 226 -4.37 16.10 -21.73
N THR A 227 -4.38 16.67 -20.51
CA THR A 227 -3.22 17.37 -19.97
C THR A 227 -2.02 16.44 -19.85
N LEU A 228 -2.19 15.26 -19.26
CA LEU A 228 -1.09 14.32 -19.07
C LEU A 228 -0.58 13.75 -20.41
N ILE A 229 -1.45 13.49 -21.40
CA ILE A 229 -1.05 13.12 -22.76
C ILE A 229 -0.22 14.23 -23.41
N GLN A 230 -0.67 15.49 -23.32
CA GLN A 230 0.06 16.65 -23.86
C GLN A 230 1.41 16.84 -23.18
N ASP A 231 1.50 16.53 -21.89
CA ASP A 231 2.76 16.52 -21.13
C ASP A 231 3.67 15.33 -21.46
N GLY A 232 3.22 14.42 -22.35
CA GLY A 232 3.98 13.29 -22.86
C GLY A 232 3.94 12.06 -21.97
N TYR A 233 2.96 11.92 -21.07
CA TYR A 233 2.73 10.70 -20.29
C TYR A 233 2.06 9.62 -21.15
N THR A 234 2.49 8.38 -20.91
CA THR A 234 1.83 7.17 -21.41
C THR A 234 1.13 6.47 -20.26
N PHE A 235 -0.16 6.18 -20.45
CA PHE A 235 -0.95 5.46 -19.46
C PHE A 235 -0.73 3.96 -19.60
N VAL A 236 -0.47 3.30 -18.48
CA VAL A 236 -0.34 1.84 -18.40
C VAL A 236 -1.10 1.31 -17.19
N PRO A 237 -1.66 0.10 -17.23
CA PRO A 237 -2.25 -0.53 -16.07
C PRO A 237 -1.16 -0.81 -15.02
N ILE A 238 -1.57 -0.94 -13.74
CA ILE A 238 -0.59 -1.06 -12.63
C ILE A 238 0.26 -2.31 -12.78
N SER A 239 -0.28 -3.44 -13.27
CA SER A 239 0.52 -4.66 -13.49
C SER A 239 1.69 -4.47 -14.46
N GLN A 240 1.56 -3.53 -15.41
CA GLN A 240 2.63 -3.16 -16.35
C GLN A 240 3.52 -2.03 -15.80
N MET A 241 3.04 -1.30 -14.79
CA MET A 241 3.81 -0.25 -14.12
C MET A 241 4.82 -0.84 -13.15
N ILE A 242 4.42 -1.81 -12.33
CA ILE A 242 5.28 -2.39 -11.27
C ILE A 242 6.45 -3.16 -11.86
N LEU A 243 7.56 -3.17 -11.12
CA LEU A 243 8.74 -3.95 -11.50
C LEU A 243 8.52 -5.43 -11.17
N THR A 244 8.98 -6.28 -12.08
CA THR A 244 9.02 -7.74 -11.85
C THR A 244 10.48 -8.16 -11.69
N GLY A 245 10.78 -8.95 -10.65
CA GLY A 245 12.13 -9.44 -10.37
C GLY A 245 12.74 -8.87 -9.09
N SER A 246 14.04 -8.61 -9.09
CA SER A 246 14.70 -8.01 -7.92
C SER A 246 14.41 -6.52 -7.85
N ASP A 247 13.68 -6.13 -6.81
CA ASP A 247 13.34 -4.75 -6.51
C ASP A 247 13.44 -4.47 -5.01
N THR A 248 13.46 -3.21 -4.66
CA THR A 248 13.44 -2.72 -3.29
C THR A 248 12.36 -1.65 -3.14
N LEU A 249 11.80 -1.55 -1.94
CA LEU A 249 10.93 -0.43 -1.60
C LEU A 249 11.71 0.57 -0.76
N ASP A 250 11.84 1.81 -1.25
CA ASP A 250 12.37 2.89 -0.44
C ASP A 250 11.31 3.42 0.56
N HIS A 251 11.72 4.29 1.45
CA HIS A 251 10.76 5.07 2.23
C HIS A 251 10.44 6.35 1.46
N PRO A 252 9.23 6.56 0.95
CA PRO A 252 7.91 6.15 1.48
C PRO A 252 7.16 5.05 0.71
N GLY A 253 7.80 4.10 0.07
CA GLY A 253 7.11 3.00 -0.64
C GLY A 253 7.21 3.09 -2.16
N ARG A 254 8.22 3.77 -2.68
CA ARG A 254 8.54 3.72 -4.11
C ARG A 254 9.26 2.42 -4.43
N GLN A 255 8.75 1.69 -5.41
CA GLN A 255 9.42 0.50 -5.92
C GLN A 255 10.60 0.93 -6.83
N CYS A 256 11.80 0.48 -6.49
CA CYS A 256 13.05 0.81 -7.18
C CYS A 256 13.73 -0.45 -7.72
N PRO A 257 14.39 -0.41 -8.87
CA PRO A 257 15.27 -1.49 -9.30
C PRO A 257 16.34 -1.76 -8.24
N ALA A 258 16.66 -3.06 -8.01
CA ALA A 258 17.68 -3.47 -7.04
C ALA A 258 19.12 -3.19 -7.55
#